data_a2d5f3d0bd48fa77c82854f3f11f46f9
#
_entry.id   a2d5f3d0bd48fa77c82854f3f11f46f9
#
_cell.length_a   1.000
_cell.length_b   1.000
_cell.length_c   1.000
_cell.angle_alpha   90.00
_cell.angle_beta   90.00
_cell.angle_gamma   90.00
#
_symmetry.space_group_name_H-M   'P 1'
#
loop_
_entity.id
_entity.type
_entity.pdbx_description
1 polymer ?
#
loop_
_entity_poly.entity_id
_entity_poly.type
_entity_poly.pdbx_seq_one_letter_code
_entity_poly.pdbx_strand_id
1 'polypeptide(L)'
;KFQFLKELTDGMGAPIFNEELMAAAQTYYDRDNAVENEIRRLADELYRAVDWKWAMNEGELMSLGWTPESGFQPYTWQGYNEAMILYILAIGSPETDKKLDGSVWNRWTATYNYSSFQNYEMVNFSPLFGHQYSHMWIDFAGIKDAFMRSKPGLDYFENSRRATLANRSYCIENPSKYVGYGADIWGLTACDGPGAGTYGKWAYHARGASAAGIADDGTIAPTAAGGSFPFTPTESYAALKAMKSYKNGALYTDYGFLDSFNPSEDWIDGWWLGIDQGPILVMLENYRTQLIWKLMKKNAYIVNGLKGAGFTGGWLN
;
A
#
# COMPACT_ATOMS: atom_id res chain seq x y z
N LYS A 1 -5.06 24.83 -0.32
CA LYS A 1 -5.19 23.35 -0.48
C LYS A 1 -3.86 22.66 -0.79
N PHE A 2 -3.02 23.23 -1.66
CA PHE A 2 -1.68 22.72 -1.96
C PHE A 2 -0.73 22.77 -0.77
N GLN A 3 -0.81 23.82 0.04
CA GLN A 3 -0.03 23.96 1.27
C GLN A 3 -0.43 22.91 2.31
N PHE A 4 -1.70 22.58 2.40
CA PHE A 4 -2.22 21.52 3.27
C PHE A 4 -1.73 20.13 2.85
N LEU A 5 -1.68 19.84 1.54
CA LEU A 5 -1.11 18.59 1.03
C LEU A 5 0.41 18.51 1.28
N LYS A 6 1.11 19.62 1.14
CA LYS A 6 2.54 19.70 1.45
C LYS A 6 2.81 19.51 2.96
N GLU A 7 2.02 20.13 3.82
CA GLU A 7 2.13 19.99 5.28
C GLU A 7 1.81 18.57 5.74
N LEU A 8 0.85 17.88 5.09
CA LEU A 8 0.56 16.46 5.30
C LEU A 8 1.74 15.56 4.92
N THR A 9 2.47 15.90 3.85
CA THR A 9 3.59 15.10 3.35
C THR A 9 4.91 15.41 4.06
N ASP A 10 5.16 16.66 4.45
CA ASP A 10 6.37 17.07 5.18
C ASP A 10 6.43 16.44 6.60
N GLY A 11 5.26 16.09 7.19
CA GLY A 11 5.18 15.42 8.49
C GLY A 11 5.38 13.90 8.46
N MET A 12 5.28 13.26 7.28
CA MET A 12 5.25 11.81 7.16
C MET A 12 6.51 11.17 6.55
N GLY A 13 7.47 11.98 6.10
CA GLY A 13 8.78 11.48 5.63
C GLY A 13 8.76 10.53 4.43
N ALA A 14 7.64 10.44 3.69
CA ALA A 14 7.48 9.49 2.60
C ALA A 14 7.29 10.22 1.25
N PRO A 15 8.28 10.20 0.35
CA PRO A 15 8.14 10.73 -1.01
C PRO A 15 7.07 10.02 -1.85
N ILE A 16 6.71 8.79 -1.52
CA ILE A 16 5.79 7.92 -2.28
C ILE A 16 4.39 8.55 -2.44
N PHE A 17 3.87 9.23 -1.43
CA PHE A 17 2.54 9.85 -1.50
C PHE A 17 2.47 11.05 -2.43
N ASN A 18 3.58 11.72 -2.70
CA ASN A 18 3.60 12.92 -3.54
C ASN A 18 3.46 12.60 -5.02
N GLU A 19 4.17 11.59 -5.52
CA GLU A 19 4.16 11.22 -6.93
C GLU A 19 2.84 10.58 -7.34
N GLU A 20 2.26 9.77 -6.48
CA GLU A 20 0.95 9.14 -6.71
C GLU A 20 -0.17 10.17 -6.76
N LEU A 21 -0.18 11.13 -5.82
CA LEU A 21 -1.13 12.25 -5.80
C LEU A 21 -0.95 13.15 -7.02
N MET A 22 0.29 13.38 -7.49
CA MET A 22 0.54 14.16 -8.70
C MET A 22 -0.02 13.45 -9.94
N ALA A 23 0.22 12.15 -10.09
CA ALA A 23 -0.32 11.37 -11.20
C ALA A 23 -1.86 11.33 -11.17
N ALA A 24 -2.46 11.19 -10.00
CA ALA A 24 -3.90 11.23 -9.82
C ALA A 24 -4.48 12.63 -10.14
N ALA A 25 -3.85 13.69 -9.65
CA ALA A 25 -4.27 15.07 -9.91
C ALA A 25 -4.22 15.42 -11.39
N GLN A 26 -3.15 15.01 -12.08
CA GLN A 26 -3.01 15.20 -13.52
C GLN A 26 -4.15 14.57 -14.32
N THR A 27 -4.67 13.44 -13.87
CA THR A 27 -5.71 12.68 -14.56
C THR A 27 -7.13 13.07 -14.14
N TYR A 28 -7.31 13.48 -12.88
CA TYR A 28 -8.61 13.79 -12.29
C TYR A 28 -9.16 15.14 -12.79
N TYR A 29 -8.29 16.16 -12.84
CA TYR A 29 -8.67 17.51 -13.24
C TYR A 29 -8.59 17.65 -14.76
N ASP A 30 -9.60 17.16 -15.47
CA ASP A 30 -9.65 17.08 -16.93
C ASP A 30 -10.55 18.13 -17.61
N ARG A 31 -11.20 19.01 -16.81
CA ARG A 31 -12.01 20.09 -17.36
C ARG A 31 -11.13 21.25 -17.84
N ASP A 32 -11.62 21.93 -18.86
CA ASP A 32 -10.91 23.06 -19.47
C ASP A 32 -11.23 24.37 -18.72
N ASN A 33 -10.71 24.51 -17.52
CA ASN A 33 -10.73 25.77 -16.79
C ASN A 33 -9.33 26.10 -16.25
N ALA A 34 -9.09 27.39 -15.98
CA ALA A 34 -7.76 27.87 -15.63
C ALA A 34 -7.16 27.19 -14.38
N VAL A 35 -7.97 26.89 -13.36
CA VAL A 35 -7.52 26.27 -12.12
C VAL A 35 -7.14 24.82 -12.35
N GLU A 36 -7.96 24.06 -13.06
CA GLU A 36 -7.68 22.65 -13.34
C GLU A 36 -6.50 22.47 -14.28
N ASN A 37 -6.36 23.35 -15.28
CA ASN A 37 -5.20 23.40 -16.17
C ASN A 37 -3.91 23.67 -15.38
N GLU A 38 -3.94 24.60 -14.42
CA GLU A 38 -2.79 24.90 -13.58
C GLU A 38 -2.45 23.72 -12.65
N ILE A 39 -3.43 23.05 -12.06
CA ILE A 39 -3.21 21.86 -11.24
C ILE A 39 -2.51 20.75 -12.05
N ARG A 40 -2.99 20.47 -13.27
CA ARG A 40 -2.37 19.49 -14.16
C ARG A 40 -0.95 19.88 -14.52
N ARG A 41 -0.72 21.14 -14.88
CA ARG A 41 0.61 21.65 -15.22
C ARG A 41 1.59 21.48 -14.07
N LEU A 42 1.21 21.89 -12.86
CA LEU A 42 2.06 21.76 -11.68
C LEU A 42 2.32 20.30 -11.31
N ALA A 43 1.31 19.45 -11.39
CA ALA A 43 1.46 18.02 -11.15
C ALA A 43 2.43 17.37 -12.13
N ASP A 44 2.31 17.70 -13.41
CA ASP A 44 3.21 17.21 -14.46
C ASP A 44 4.66 17.70 -14.23
N GLU A 45 4.83 18.98 -13.93
CA GLU A 45 6.14 19.60 -13.68
C GLU A 45 6.84 18.96 -12.49
N LEU A 46 6.14 18.76 -11.37
CA LEU A 46 6.70 18.14 -10.18
C LEU A 46 7.09 16.68 -10.43
N TYR A 47 6.25 15.91 -11.10
CA TYR A 47 6.57 14.53 -11.44
C TYR A 47 7.80 14.42 -12.36
N ARG A 48 7.90 15.25 -13.40
CA ARG A 48 9.05 15.31 -14.31
C ARG A 48 10.34 15.78 -13.64
N ALA A 49 10.24 16.53 -12.55
CA ALA A 49 11.41 16.99 -11.80
C ALA A 49 12.13 15.87 -11.06
N VAL A 50 11.45 14.75 -10.75
CA VAL A 50 12.03 13.64 -10.00
C VAL A 50 13.18 12.99 -10.78
N ASP A 51 14.34 12.91 -10.15
CA ASP A 51 15.50 12.18 -10.68
C ASP A 51 15.51 10.75 -10.11
N TRP A 52 14.91 9.84 -10.87
CA TRP A 52 14.81 8.44 -10.48
C TRP A 52 16.14 7.70 -10.50
N LYS A 53 17.08 8.12 -11.38
CA LYS A 53 18.43 7.54 -11.42
C LYS A 53 19.24 7.94 -10.18
N TRP A 54 19.07 9.18 -9.73
CA TRP A 54 19.68 9.62 -8.48
C TRP A 54 19.19 8.76 -7.29
N ALA A 55 17.90 8.43 -7.23
CA ALA A 55 17.32 7.58 -6.19
C ALA A 55 17.88 6.16 -6.16
N MET A 56 18.54 5.70 -7.23
CA MET A 56 19.25 4.42 -7.27
C MET A 56 20.55 4.41 -6.47
N ASN A 57 21.10 5.58 -6.15
CA ASN A 57 22.40 5.69 -5.45
C ASN A 57 23.48 4.79 -6.07
N GLU A 58 23.58 4.77 -7.41
CA GLU A 58 24.48 3.91 -8.19
C GLU A 58 24.28 2.40 -7.99
N GLY A 59 23.21 1.99 -7.28
CA GLY A 59 22.88 0.60 -7.01
C GLY A 59 21.95 -0.04 -8.04
N GLU A 60 21.57 -1.28 -7.79
CA GLU A 60 20.67 -2.04 -8.67
C GLU A 60 19.18 -1.85 -8.33
N LEU A 61 18.87 -1.39 -7.12
CA LEU A 61 17.53 -1.13 -6.59
C LEU A 61 17.47 0.29 -6.00
N MET A 62 16.29 0.87 -5.95
CA MET A 62 16.10 2.19 -5.35
C MET A 62 16.46 2.18 -3.86
N SER A 63 17.15 3.23 -3.41
CA SER A 63 17.41 3.47 -1.99
C SER A 63 16.10 3.67 -1.24
N LEU A 64 16.05 3.19 0.00
CA LEU A 64 14.88 3.34 0.87
C LEU A 64 14.60 4.81 1.23
N GLY A 65 15.64 5.62 1.30
CA GLY A 65 15.50 7.04 1.60
C GLY A 65 16.83 7.78 1.59
N TRP A 66 16.73 9.09 1.69
CA TRP A 66 17.86 10.01 1.76
C TRP A 66 17.54 11.17 2.72
N THR A 67 18.52 11.62 3.47
CA THR A 67 18.43 12.85 4.27
C THR A 67 19.62 13.74 4.04
N PRO A 68 19.48 15.09 4.19
CA PRO A 68 20.62 16.01 4.06
C PRO A 68 21.75 15.71 5.05
N GLU A 69 21.41 15.18 6.23
CA GLU A 69 22.36 14.95 7.33
C GLU A 69 23.17 13.67 7.14
N SER A 70 22.54 12.61 6.57
CA SER A 70 23.14 11.27 6.53
C SER A 70 23.35 10.74 5.11
N GLY A 71 22.85 11.44 4.09
CA GLY A 71 22.85 10.93 2.71
C GLY A 71 21.86 9.77 2.52
N PHE A 72 22.18 8.89 1.60
CA PHE A 72 21.36 7.72 1.33
C PHE A 72 21.39 6.70 2.47
N GLN A 73 20.22 6.14 2.78
CA GLN A 73 20.13 5.04 3.74
C GLN A 73 20.81 3.77 3.18
N PRO A 74 21.36 2.90 4.05
CA PRO A 74 22.07 1.68 3.61
C PRO A 74 21.12 0.58 3.12
N TYR A 75 19.82 0.84 3.08
CA TYR A 75 18.78 -0.10 2.67
C TYR A 75 18.18 0.29 1.32
N THR A 76 17.67 -0.70 0.60
CA THR A 76 16.97 -0.52 -0.67
C THR A 76 15.55 -1.07 -0.59
N TRP A 77 14.69 -0.59 -1.47
CA TRP A 77 13.38 -1.16 -1.71
C TRP A 77 13.53 -2.53 -2.38
N GLN A 78 13.53 -3.59 -1.59
CA GLN A 78 13.63 -4.98 -2.04
C GLN A 78 12.48 -5.81 -1.46
N GLY A 79 12.22 -6.99 -2.07
CA GLY A 79 11.05 -7.79 -1.76
C GLY A 79 9.76 -7.16 -2.28
N TYR A 80 8.67 -7.90 -2.20
CA TYR A 80 7.34 -7.35 -2.49
C TYR A 80 6.93 -6.39 -1.37
N ASN A 81 6.52 -5.19 -1.73
CA ASN A 81 6.06 -4.16 -0.80
C ASN A 81 5.33 -3.03 -1.54
N GLU A 82 5.00 -1.96 -0.85
CA GLU A 82 4.32 -0.77 -1.37
C GLU A 82 5.09 -0.02 -2.46
N ALA A 83 6.40 -0.20 -2.57
CA ALA A 83 7.22 0.45 -3.61
C ALA A 83 6.93 -0.04 -5.04
N MET A 84 6.00 -0.97 -5.23
CA MET A 84 5.60 -1.44 -6.57
C MET A 84 5.21 -0.28 -7.49
N ILE A 85 4.39 0.65 -7.01
CA ILE A 85 4.01 1.84 -7.78
C ILE A 85 5.19 2.79 -8.00
N LEU A 86 6.10 2.90 -7.04
CA LEU A 86 7.31 3.72 -7.16
C LEU A 86 8.17 3.28 -8.36
N TYR A 87 8.42 1.99 -8.51
CA TYR A 87 9.14 1.44 -9.66
C TYR A 87 8.39 1.66 -10.97
N ILE A 88 7.07 1.51 -10.98
CA ILE A 88 6.23 1.74 -12.17
C ILE A 88 6.33 3.21 -12.60
N LEU A 89 6.23 4.16 -11.66
CA LEU A 89 6.38 5.59 -11.95
C LEU A 89 7.78 5.91 -12.45
N ALA A 90 8.81 5.36 -11.84
CA ALA A 90 10.21 5.58 -12.24
C ALA A 90 10.50 5.10 -13.69
N ILE A 91 9.92 3.98 -14.10
CA ILE A 91 10.03 3.45 -15.45
C ILE A 91 9.16 4.26 -16.42
N GLY A 92 8.01 4.74 -15.97
CA GLY A 92 7.02 5.46 -16.79
C GLY A 92 7.34 6.93 -17.02
N SER A 93 8.34 7.49 -16.35
CA SER A 93 8.74 8.89 -16.50
C SER A 93 9.04 9.23 -17.97
N PRO A 94 8.59 10.39 -18.47
CA PRO A 94 8.90 10.85 -19.84
C PRO A 94 10.34 11.37 -19.96
N GLU A 95 11.01 11.70 -18.86
CA GLU A 95 12.37 12.28 -18.84
C GLU A 95 13.42 11.17 -19.02
N THR A 96 13.90 11.01 -20.25
CA THR A 96 14.80 9.91 -20.63
C THR A 96 16.15 9.91 -19.92
N ASP A 97 16.62 11.06 -19.49
CA ASP A 97 17.86 11.25 -18.71
C ASP A 97 17.68 10.88 -17.24
N LYS A 98 16.45 10.91 -16.71
CA LYS A 98 16.12 10.65 -15.30
C LYS A 98 15.44 9.31 -15.04
N LYS A 99 14.65 8.80 -16.01
CA LYS A 99 13.86 7.58 -15.83
C LYS A 99 14.71 6.33 -15.66
N LEU A 100 14.13 5.31 -15.07
CA LEU A 100 14.74 3.99 -14.97
C LEU A 100 14.43 3.13 -16.20
N ASP A 101 15.35 2.23 -16.52
CA ASP A 101 15.13 1.18 -17.49
C ASP A 101 14.24 0.07 -16.93
N GLY A 102 13.41 -0.56 -17.80
CA GLY A 102 12.49 -1.62 -17.38
C GLY A 102 13.16 -2.84 -16.77
N SER A 103 14.47 -3.05 -16.97
CA SER A 103 15.22 -4.16 -16.36
C SER A 103 15.27 -4.04 -14.82
N VAL A 104 15.13 -2.84 -14.24
CA VAL A 104 15.07 -2.66 -12.79
C VAL A 104 13.89 -3.43 -12.18
N TRP A 105 12.77 -3.52 -12.89
CA TRP A 105 11.62 -4.32 -12.46
C TRP A 105 11.96 -5.78 -12.28
N ASN A 106 12.70 -6.37 -13.23
CA ASN A 106 13.13 -7.76 -13.12
C ASN A 106 14.10 -7.98 -11.96
N ARG A 107 15.01 -7.03 -11.70
CA ARG A 107 15.89 -7.07 -10.53
C ARG A 107 15.10 -7.01 -9.23
N TRP A 108 14.10 -6.14 -9.16
CA TRP A 108 13.24 -6.02 -7.98
C TRP A 108 12.42 -7.29 -7.75
N THR A 109 11.73 -7.81 -8.76
CA THR A 109 10.93 -9.04 -8.64
C THR A 109 11.78 -10.29 -8.35
N ALA A 110 13.07 -10.30 -8.71
CA ALA A 110 13.99 -11.36 -8.33
C ALA A 110 14.26 -11.45 -6.81
N THR A 111 13.93 -10.39 -6.05
CA THR A 111 14.07 -10.37 -4.59
C THR A 111 12.82 -10.87 -3.85
N TYR A 112 11.77 -11.28 -4.57
CA TYR A 112 10.51 -11.71 -3.96
C TYR A 112 10.62 -13.01 -3.17
N ASN A 113 9.95 -13.06 -2.02
CA ASN A 113 9.71 -14.29 -1.29
C ASN A 113 8.39 -14.92 -1.77
N TYR A 114 8.46 -15.91 -2.63
CA TYR A 114 7.30 -16.68 -3.08
C TYR A 114 7.25 -18.01 -2.36
N SER A 115 6.30 -18.18 -1.46
CA SER A 115 6.14 -19.40 -0.66
C SER A 115 4.73 -19.52 -0.07
N SER A 116 4.41 -20.63 0.57
CA SER A 116 3.10 -20.87 1.20
C SER A 116 3.06 -20.33 2.62
N PHE A 117 1.94 -19.69 2.97
CA PHE A 117 1.57 -19.34 4.33
C PHE A 117 0.05 -19.53 4.49
N GLN A 118 -0.39 -20.15 5.60
CA GLN A 118 -1.82 -20.42 5.87
C GLN A 118 -2.55 -21.11 4.69
N ASN A 119 -1.87 -22.07 4.03
CA ASN A 119 -2.35 -22.79 2.85
C ASN A 119 -2.50 -21.95 1.57
N TYR A 120 -1.98 -20.73 1.52
CA TYR A 120 -1.96 -19.89 0.33
C TYR A 120 -0.53 -19.76 -0.20
N GLU A 121 -0.31 -20.16 -1.46
CA GLU A 121 0.91 -19.82 -2.19
C GLU A 121 0.80 -18.39 -2.71
N MET A 122 1.78 -17.54 -2.35
CA MET A 122 1.77 -16.12 -2.69
C MET A 122 3.18 -15.52 -2.61
N VAL A 123 3.33 -14.34 -3.18
CA VAL A 123 4.45 -13.46 -2.87
C VAL A 123 4.19 -12.85 -1.50
N ASN A 124 5.10 -13.05 -0.57
CA ASN A 124 4.92 -12.73 0.84
C ASN A 124 5.47 -11.34 1.18
N PHE A 125 4.70 -10.60 1.94
CA PHE A 125 5.07 -9.42 2.72
C PHE A 125 4.19 -9.41 3.96
N SER A 126 4.76 -9.22 5.15
CA SER A 126 4.03 -9.49 6.38
C SER A 126 2.94 -8.47 6.71
N PRO A 127 3.19 -7.15 6.70
CA PRO A 127 2.13 -6.16 6.90
C PRO A 127 1.20 -6.06 5.68
N LEU A 128 -0.12 -5.98 5.91
CA LEU A 128 -1.07 -5.94 4.79
C LEU A 128 -0.99 -4.66 3.94
N PHE A 129 -0.52 -3.54 4.46
CA PHE A 129 -0.42 -2.31 3.69
C PHE A 129 0.43 -2.47 2.42
N GLY A 130 1.48 -3.28 2.44
CA GLY A 130 2.30 -3.54 1.25
C GLY A 130 1.57 -4.27 0.13
N HIS A 131 0.44 -4.94 0.45
CA HIS A 131 -0.47 -5.55 -0.50
C HIS A 131 -1.61 -4.61 -0.95
N GLN A 132 -1.67 -3.38 -0.42
CA GLN A 132 -2.79 -2.47 -0.61
C GLN A 132 -2.39 -1.18 -1.33
N TYR A 133 -1.31 -0.52 -0.93
CA TYR A 133 -1.03 0.85 -1.31
C TYR A 133 -0.87 1.04 -2.82
N SER A 134 -0.13 0.20 -3.52
CA SER A 134 -0.04 0.27 -4.98
C SER A 134 -1.39 -0.04 -5.66
N HIS A 135 -2.22 -0.89 -5.06
CA HIS A 135 -3.55 -1.22 -5.56
C HIS A 135 -4.59 -0.12 -5.39
N MET A 136 -4.35 0.85 -4.50
CA MET A 136 -5.21 2.04 -4.41
C MET A 136 -5.27 2.78 -5.75
N TRP A 137 -4.16 2.80 -6.47
CA TRP A 137 -3.95 3.57 -7.69
C TRP A 137 -4.05 2.70 -8.95
N ILE A 138 -3.52 1.50 -8.93
CA ILE A 138 -3.40 0.63 -10.10
C ILE A 138 -4.28 -0.60 -9.94
N ASP A 139 -5.16 -0.81 -10.91
CA ASP A 139 -5.93 -2.06 -11.04
C ASP A 139 -5.04 -3.15 -11.63
N PHE A 140 -4.50 -4.00 -10.78
CA PHE A 140 -3.66 -5.11 -11.20
C PHE A 140 -4.44 -6.37 -11.61
N ALA A 141 -5.78 -6.34 -11.56
CA ALA A 141 -6.58 -7.50 -11.95
C ALA A 141 -6.43 -7.80 -13.45
N GLY A 142 -5.99 -9.02 -13.75
CA GLY A 142 -5.86 -9.52 -15.11
C GLY A 142 -4.63 -9.03 -15.89
N ILE A 143 -3.81 -8.12 -15.35
CA ILE A 143 -2.53 -7.73 -15.93
C ILE A 143 -1.38 -8.45 -15.24
N LYS A 144 -0.38 -8.89 -16.00
CA LYS A 144 0.73 -9.70 -15.46
C LYS A 144 2.06 -9.27 -16.06
N ASP A 145 3.06 -9.14 -15.20
CA ASP A 145 4.47 -9.08 -15.56
C ASP A 145 5.05 -10.48 -15.83
N ALA A 146 6.35 -10.55 -16.11
CA ALA A 146 7.03 -11.82 -16.34
C ALA A 146 6.98 -12.76 -15.13
N PHE A 147 7.12 -12.21 -13.92
CA PHE A 147 7.06 -12.99 -12.68
C PHE A 147 5.67 -13.63 -12.49
N MET A 148 4.60 -12.85 -12.56
CA MET A 148 3.24 -13.35 -12.37
C MET A 148 2.78 -14.29 -13.51
N ARG A 149 3.30 -14.12 -14.74
CA ARG A 149 3.06 -15.10 -15.81
C ARG A 149 3.69 -16.46 -15.52
N SER A 150 4.77 -16.52 -14.77
CA SER A 150 5.40 -17.78 -14.33
C SER A 150 4.64 -18.50 -13.21
N LYS A 151 3.61 -17.86 -12.61
CA LYS A 151 2.87 -18.39 -11.47
C LYS A 151 1.42 -18.73 -11.89
N PRO A 152 1.05 -20.03 -11.98
CA PRO A 152 -0.30 -20.41 -12.37
C PRO A 152 -1.38 -19.78 -11.49
N GLY A 153 -2.39 -19.18 -12.13
CA GLY A 153 -3.55 -18.61 -11.44
C GLY A 153 -3.29 -17.34 -10.64
N LEU A 154 -2.08 -16.72 -10.73
CA LEU A 154 -1.76 -15.47 -10.04
C LEU A 154 -1.69 -14.28 -11.00
N ASP A 155 -2.15 -13.18 -10.51
CA ASP A 155 -1.76 -11.81 -10.78
C ASP A 155 -1.57 -11.10 -9.42
N TYR A 156 -1.19 -9.83 -9.41
CA TYR A 156 -0.97 -9.13 -8.14
C TYR A 156 -2.27 -8.90 -7.35
N PHE A 157 -3.43 -8.82 -8.01
CA PHE A 157 -4.72 -8.72 -7.31
C PHE A 157 -5.05 -10.01 -6.56
N GLU A 158 -4.94 -11.16 -7.22
CA GLU A 158 -5.14 -12.47 -6.57
C GLU A 158 -4.08 -12.72 -5.49
N ASN A 159 -2.84 -12.25 -5.69
CA ASN A 159 -1.80 -12.31 -4.66
C ASN A 159 -2.23 -11.56 -3.39
N SER A 160 -2.71 -10.32 -3.53
CA SER A 160 -3.18 -9.51 -2.39
C SER A 160 -4.43 -10.09 -1.74
N ARG A 161 -5.32 -10.71 -2.53
CA ARG A 161 -6.45 -11.47 -1.99
C ARG A 161 -5.99 -12.65 -1.12
N ARG A 162 -5.02 -13.42 -1.59
CA ARG A 162 -4.44 -14.54 -0.82
C ARG A 162 -3.76 -14.05 0.45
N ALA A 163 -2.99 -12.98 0.38
CA ALA A 163 -2.32 -12.40 1.54
C ALA A 163 -3.34 -11.92 2.60
N THR A 164 -4.43 -11.28 2.17
CA THR A 164 -5.51 -10.87 3.07
C THR A 164 -6.16 -12.08 3.76
N LEU A 165 -6.50 -13.13 3.00
CA LEU A 165 -7.08 -14.34 3.56
C LEU A 165 -6.10 -15.10 4.48
N ALA A 166 -4.81 -15.11 4.16
CA ALA A 166 -3.78 -15.70 5.00
C ALA A 166 -3.63 -14.96 6.33
N ASN A 167 -3.62 -13.62 6.31
CA ASN A 167 -3.59 -12.78 7.52
C ASN A 167 -4.83 -13.04 8.40
N ARG A 168 -6.02 -13.10 7.78
CA ARG A 168 -7.26 -13.47 8.48
C ARG A 168 -7.19 -14.89 9.06
N SER A 169 -6.71 -15.88 8.30
CA SER A 169 -6.59 -17.28 8.76
C SER A 169 -5.64 -17.40 9.95
N TYR A 170 -4.53 -16.65 9.95
CA TYR A 170 -3.62 -16.54 11.08
C TYR A 170 -4.33 -16.00 12.34
N CYS A 171 -5.14 -14.95 12.21
CA CYS A 171 -5.92 -14.42 13.33
C CYS A 171 -7.00 -15.41 13.82
N ILE A 172 -7.60 -16.23 12.92
CA ILE A 172 -8.54 -17.29 13.31
C ILE A 172 -7.81 -18.40 14.07
N GLU A 173 -6.65 -18.85 13.59
CA GLU A 173 -5.82 -19.84 14.26
C GLU A 173 -5.35 -19.33 15.63
N ASN A 174 -5.00 -18.06 15.70
CA ASN A 174 -4.63 -17.34 16.92
C ASN A 174 -3.61 -18.11 17.78
N PRO A 175 -2.41 -18.39 17.27
CA PRO A 175 -1.45 -19.24 17.96
C PRO A 175 -0.98 -18.67 19.31
N SER A 176 -1.00 -17.33 19.43
CA SER A 176 -0.64 -16.62 20.65
C SER A 176 -1.80 -16.41 21.62
N LYS A 177 -3.03 -16.82 21.27
CA LYS A 177 -4.25 -16.73 22.08
C LYS A 177 -4.61 -15.29 22.50
N TYR A 178 -4.42 -14.34 21.60
CA TYR A 178 -4.83 -12.96 21.84
C TYR A 178 -6.35 -12.83 21.96
N VAL A 179 -6.81 -12.02 22.88
CA VAL A 179 -8.24 -11.77 23.10
C VAL A 179 -8.85 -11.13 21.84
N GLY A 180 -10.03 -11.62 21.45
CA GLY A 180 -10.80 -11.04 20.36
C GLY A 180 -10.42 -11.49 18.95
N TYR A 181 -9.21 -12.01 18.73
CA TYR A 181 -8.81 -12.51 17.40
C TYR A 181 -9.77 -13.58 16.87
N GLY A 182 -10.11 -13.51 15.60
CA GLY A 182 -11.01 -14.45 14.96
C GLY A 182 -11.44 -14.05 13.55
N ALA A 183 -12.56 -14.61 13.13
CA ALA A 183 -13.08 -14.45 11.77
C ALA A 183 -13.45 -13.00 11.41
N ASP A 184 -13.83 -12.19 12.39
CA ASP A 184 -14.33 -10.84 12.21
C ASP A 184 -13.47 -9.78 12.96
N ILE A 185 -12.43 -10.20 13.66
CA ILE A 185 -11.43 -9.32 14.27
C ILE A 185 -10.05 -9.81 13.83
N TRP A 186 -9.53 -9.18 12.79
CA TRP A 186 -8.27 -9.49 12.15
C TRP A 186 -7.72 -8.25 11.44
N GLY A 187 -6.46 -8.25 11.09
CA GLY A 187 -5.86 -7.19 10.32
C GLY A 187 -4.53 -6.73 10.90
N LEU A 188 -3.48 -7.50 10.62
CA LEU A 188 -2.11 -7.16 11.00
C LEU A 188 -1.47 -6.31 9.91
N THR A 189 -1.15 -5.08 10.26
CA THR A 189 -0.41 -4.12 9.42
C THR A 189 0.38 -3.16 10.30
N ALA A 190 1.15 -2.25 9.69
CA ALA A 190 1.83 -1.21 10.44
C ALA A 190 0.79 -0.31 11.12
N CYS A 191 0.95 -0.07 12.40
CA CYS A 191 0.07 0.77 13.21
C CYS A 191 0.71 1.10 14.57
N ASP A 192 0.13 2.04 15.29
CA ASP A 192 0.49 2.30 16.67
C ASP A 192 0.04 1.16 17.59
N GLY A 193 0.54 1.12 18.82
CA GLY A 193 0.22 0.08 19.77
C GLY A 193 0.37 0.53 21.22
N PRO A 194 -0.06 -0.32 22.18
CA PRO A 194 -0.16 0.05 23.60
C PRO A 194 1.18 0.24 24.31
N GLY A 195 2.29 -0.19 23.70
CA GLY A 195 3.57 -0.25 24.38
C GLY A 195 4.47 0.93 24.08
N ALA A 196 4.84 1.68 25.08
CA ALA A 196 6.00 2.58 25.03
C ALA A 196 7.32 1.79 25.19
N GLY A 197 7.43 0.62 24.56
CA GLY A 197 8.59 -0.27 24.69
C GLY A 197 8.61 -1.12 25.97
N THR A 198 7.50 -1.25 26.70
CA THR A 198 7.39 -2.05 27.92
C THR A 198 6.69 -3.39 27.66
N TYR A 199 7.22 -4.47 28.23
CA TYR A 199 6.61 -5.83 28.26
C TYR A 199 6.40 -6.51 26.90
N GLY A 200 7.30 -6.32 25.91
CA GLY A 200 7.19 -7.00 24.62
C GLY A 200 6.08 -6.48 23.70
N LYS A 201 5.44 -5.37 24.06
CA LYS A 201 4.51 -4.62 23.21
C LYS A 201 5.25 -3.49 22.53
N TRP A 202 4.83 -3.17 21.32
CA TRP A 202 5.40 -2.06 20.55
C TRP A 202 4.48 -0.84 20.61
N ALA A 203 5.06 0.36 20.57
CA ALA A 203 4.34 1.57 20.24
C ALA A 203 3.95 1.51 18.76
N TYR A 204 4.66 2.18 17.85
CA TYR A 204 4.54 1.92 16.42
C TYR A 204 5.33 0.67 16.03
N HIS A 205 4.73 -0.21 15.20
CA HIS A 205 5.44 -1.34 14.61
C HIS A 205 4.79 -1.80 13.31
N ALA A 206 5.61 -2.33 12.40
CA ALA A 206 5.14 -2.97 11.17
C ALA A 206 4.64 -4.39 11.46
N ARG A 207 3.47 -4.49 12.11
CA ARG A 207 2.84 -5.77 12.44
C ARG A 207 2.41 -6.50 11.20
N GLY A 208 2.50 -7.82 11.23
CA GLY A 208 2.16 -8.64 10.07
C GLY A 208 2.35 -10.12 10.31
N ALA A 209 1.76 -10.93 9.46
CA ALA A 209 1.93 -12.38 9.47
C ALA A 209 2.00 -12.93 8.04
N SER A 210 3.14 -13.50 7.70
CA SER A 210 3.38 -14.19 6.44
C SER A 210 4.56 -15.16 6.55
N ALA A 211 4.89 -15.88 5.48
CA ALA A 211 6.10 -16.69 5.43
C ALA A 211 7.40 -15.84 5.43
N ALA A 212 7.31 -14.53 5.21
CA ALA A 212 8.45 -13.63 5.35
C ALA A 212 8.74 -13.27 6.82
N GLY A 213 7.81 -13.52 7.72
CA GLY A 213 7.96 -13.30 9.16
C GLY A 213 6.62 -13.03 9.85
N ILE A 214 6.63 -13.13 11.16
CA ILE A 214 5.50 -12.81 12.03
C ILE A 214 5.95 -11.74 13.03
N ALA A 215 5.22 -10.63 13.04
CA ALA A 215 5.36 -9.55 14.02
C ALA A 215 3.95 -9.26 14.57
N ASP A 216 3.63 -9.82 15.72
CA ASP A 216 2.30 -9.78 16.31
C ASP A 216 2.39 -9.65 17.83
N ASP A 217 1.69 -8.66 18.37
CA ASP A 217 1.58 -8.40 19.81
C ASP A 217 0.12 -8.29 20.29
N GLY A 218 -0.83 -8.70 19.46
CA GLY A 218 -2.25 -8.64 19.73
C GLY A 218 -2.94 -7.36 19.27
N THR A 219 -2.24 -6.48 18.54
CA THR A 219 -2.77 -5.22 18.04
C THR A 219 -3.31 -5.39 16.60
N ILE A 220 -4.51 -4.89 16.38
CA ILE A 220 -5.26 -4.95 15.10
C ILE A 220 -5.49 -3.52 14.59
N ALA A 221 -5.39 -3.31 13.29
CA ALA A 221 -5.69 -2.05 12.64
C ALA A 221 -6.87 -2.18 11.64
N PRO A 222 -7.93 -1.37 11.78
CA PRO A 222 -9.08 -1.39 10.87
C PRO A 222 -8.72 -1.16 9.39
N THR A 223 -7.67 -0.38 9.14
CA THR A 223 -7.16 -0.11 7.79
C THR A 223 -6.74 -1.37 7.05
N ALA A 224 -6.24 -2.39 7.75
CA ALA A 224 -5.89 -3.68 7.16
C ALA A 224 -7.10 -4.38 6.50
N ALA A 225 -8.25 -4.37 7.18
CA ALA A 225 -9.49 -4.91 6.62
C ALA A 225 -10.10 -3.97 5.56
N GLY A 226 -10.13 -2.66 5.85
CA GLY A 226 -10.72 -1.65 4.94
C GLY A 226 -9.96 -1.50 3.63
N GLY A 227 -8.64 -1.42 3.69
CA GLY A 227 -7.76 -1.37 2.52
C GLY A 227 -7.75 -2.66 1.69
N SER A 228 -8.23 -3.77 2.26
CA SER A 228 -8.38 -5.06 1.55
C SER A 228 -9.77 -5.24 0.92
N PHE A 229 -10.66 -4.27 1.02
CA PHE A 229 -12.08 -4.43 0.65
C PHE A 229 -12.30 -4.98 -0.77
N PRO A 230 -11.63 -4.52 -1.84
CA PRO A 230 -11.83 -5.10 -3.17
C PRO A 230 -11.37 -6.56 -3.29
N PHE A 231 -10.41 -6.98 -2.49
CA PHE A 231 -9.85 -8.34 -2.52
C PHE A 231 -10.77 -9.35 -1.82
N THR A 232 -11.37 -8.94 -0.69
CA THR A 232 -12.16 -9.81 0.19
C THR A 232 -13.39 -9.07 0.74
N PRO A 233 -14.34 -8.66 -0.12
CA PRO A 233 -15.43 -7.76 0.30
C PRO A 233 -16.30 -8.32 1.41
N THR A 234 -16.55 -9.62 1.42
CA THR A 234 -17.37 -10.28 2.46
C THR A 234 -16.66 -10.26 3.82
N GLU A 235 -15.41 -10.70 3.85
CA GLU A 235 -14.60 -10.78 5.06
C GLU A 235 -14.25 -9.38 5.60
N SER A 236 -13.90 -8.46 4.71
CA SER A 236 -13.61 -7.07 5.05
C SER A 236 -14.81 -6.34 5.61
N TYR A 237 -16.00 -6.54 5.01
CA TYR A 237 -17.25 -5.97 5.53
C TYR A 237 -17.58 -6.48 6.92
N ALA A 238 -17.48 -7.80 7.14
CA ALA A 238 -17.74 -8.41 8.44
C ALA A 238 -16.79 -7.85 9.52
N ALA A 239 -15.51 -7.74 9.19
CA ALA A 239 -14.50 -7.19 10.09
C ALA A 239 -14.77 -5.72 10.43
N LEU A 240 -14.98 -4.85 9.43
CA LEU A 240 -15.28 -3.43 9.66
C LEU A 240 -16.56 -3.24 10.48
N LYS A 241 -17.58 -4.08 10.25
CA LYS A 241 -18.82 -4.05 11.03
C LYS A 241 -18.60 -4.46 12.49
N ALA A 242 -17.81 -5.49 12.75
CA ALA A 242 -17.45 -5.93 14.09
C ALA A 242 -16.63 -4.85 14.83
N MET A 243 -15.62 -4.32 14.15
CA MET A 243 -14.76 -3.25 14.69
C MET A 243 -15.55 -1.97 14.97
N LYS A 244 -16.51 -1.60 14.11
CA LYS A 244 -17.39 -0.44 14.33
C LYS A 244 -18.21 -0.59 15.61
N SER A 245 -18.58 -1.81 15.98
CA SER A 245 -19.36 -2.09 17.18
C SER A 245 -18.50 -2.36 18.42
N TYR A 246 -17.18 -2.42 18.27
CA TYR A 246 -16.26 -2.73 19.34
C TYR A 246 -16.35 -1.71 20.48
N LYS A 247 -16.45 -2.19 21.73
CA LYS A 247 -16.62 -1.36 22.93
C LYS A 247 -17.71 -0.27 22.78
N ASN A 248 -18.88 -0.67 22.29
CA ASN A 248 -20.02 0.23 22.04
C ASN A 248 -19.69 1.38 21.05
N GLY A 249 -18.84 1.13 20.08
CA GLY A 249 -18.49 2.09 19.04
C GLY A 249 -17.26 2.95 19.34
N ALA A 250 -16.53 2.66 20.41
CA ALA A 250 -15.37 3.48 20.80
C ALA A 250 -14.24 3.53 19.75
N LEU A 251 -14.17 2.53 18.85
CA LEU A 251 -13.16 2.48 17.78
C LEU A 251 -13.57 3.28 16.52
N TYR A 252 -14.83 3.73 16.44
CA TYR A 252 -15.35 4.42 15.25
C TYR A 252 -16.03 5.74 15.64
N THR A 253 -15.56 6.83 15.07
CA THR A 253 -15.93 8.19 15.43
C THR A 253 -16.47 8.96 14.21
N ASP A 254 -16.73 10.25 14.38
CA ASP A 254 -17.18 11.13 13.29
C ASP A 254 -16.17 11.26 12.14
N TYR A 255 -14.90 10.98 12.39
CA TYR A 255 -13.82 11.02 11.39
C TYR A 255 -13.40 9.63 10.88
N GLY A 256 -14.14 8.58 11.21
CA GLY A 256 -13.86 7.22 10.80
C GLY A 256 -13.25 6.37 11.93
N PHE A 257 -12.53 5.32 11.55
CA PHE A 257 -11.85 4.45 12.49
C PHE A 257 -10.62 5.12 13.12
N LEU A 258 -10.37 4.88 14.39
CA LEU A 258 -9.07 5.12 15.00
C LEU A 258 -8.04 4.16 14.42
N ASP A 259 -6.75 4.51 14.51
CA ASP A 259 -5.65 3.76 13.88
C ASP A 259 -5.71 2.27 14.24
N SER A 260 -5.72 1.95 15.52
CA SER A 260 -5.56 0.58 15.98
C SER A 260 -6.17 0.32 17.36
N PHE A 261 -6.24 -0.96 17.74
CA PHE A 261 -6.68 -1.39 19.06
C PHE A 261 -6.07 -2.72 19.44
N ASN A 262 -5.93 -2.96 20.74
CA ASN A 262 -5.46 -4.23 21.29
C ASN A 262 -6.42 -4.74 22.36
N PRO A 263 -7.28 -5.74 22.03
CA PRO A 263 -8.23 -6.27 22.99
C PRO A 263 -7.61 -6.97 24.19
N SER A 264 -6.40 -7.52 24.05
CA SER A 264 -5.69 -8.19 25.14
C SER A 264 -5.17 -7.21 26.19
N GLU A 265 -4.90 -5.98 25.78
CA GLU A 265 -4.44 -4.89 26.67
C GLU A 265 -5.56 -3.91 27.03
N ASP A 266 -6.79 -4.19 26.62
CA ASP A 266 -7.95 -3.29 26.78
C ASP A 266 -7.72 -1.87 26.23
N TRP A 267 -6.91 -1.76 25.19
CA TRP A 267 -6.40 -0.51 24.62
C TRP A 267 -7.01 -0.18 23.27
N ILE A 268 -7.24 1.11 23.02
CA ILE A 268 -7.60 1.71 21.73
C ILE A 268 -6.71 2.93 21.52
N ASP A 269 -6.18 3.09 20.32
CA ASP A 269 -5.43 4.30 19.95
C ASP A 269 -6.35 5.53 19.94
N GLY A 270 -5.76 6.71 20.13
CA GLY A 270 -6.49 7.98 20.21
C GLY A 270 -6.46 8.79 18.91
N TRP A 271 -5.83 8.30 17.83
CA TRP A 271 -5.54 9.11 16.65
C TRP A 271 -6.24 8.62 15.39
N TRP A 272 -6.53 9.57 14.50
CA TRP A 272 -6.93 9.32 13.11
C TRP A 272 -5.74 9.63 12.21
N LEU A 273 -5.26 8.64 11.51
CA LEU A 273 -4.15 8.81 10.60
C LEU A 273 -4.63 8.86 9.15
N GLY A 274 -4.15 9.83 8.37
CA GLY A 274 -4.50 9.94 6.95
C GLY A 274 -4.06 8.71 6.15
N ILE A 275 -2.96 8.08 6.57
CA ILE A 275 -2.43 6.86 5.96
C ILE A 275 -3.34 5.64 6.16
N ASP A 276 -4.24 5.67 7.14
CA ASP A 276 -5.23 4.62 7.39
C ASP A 276 -6.56 4.91 6.71
N GLN A 277 -7.04 6.16 6.86
CA GLN A 277 -8.31 6.57 6.27
C GLN A 277 -8.27 6.55 4.75
N GLY A 278 -7.12 6.90 4.16
CA GLY A 278 -6.90 6.89 2.72
C GLY A 278 -7.15 5.53 2.07
N PRO A 279 -6.47 4.46 2.49
CA PRO A 279 -6.70 3.11 1.98
C PRO A 279 -8.14 2.63 2.15
N ILE A 280 -8.75 2.87 3.32
CA ILE A 280 -10.16 2.49 3.54
C ILE A 280 -11.06 3.19 2.51
N LEU A 281 -10.94 4.51 2.38
CA LEU A 281 -11.79 5.29 1.49
C LEU A 281 -11.55 4.96 0.02
N VAL A 282 -10.30 4.95 -0.41
CA VAL A 282 -9.92 4.75 -1.83
C VAL A 282 -10.27 3.35 -2.29
N MET A 283 -10.01 2.32 -1.48
CA MET A 283 -10.30 0.95 -1.85
C MET A 283 -11.80 0.64 -1.82
N LEU A 284 -12.56 1.22 -0.89
CA LEU A 284 -14.02 1.16 -0.92
C LEU A 284 -14.58 1.84 -2.17
N GLU A 285 -14.07 3.01 -2.57
CA GLU A 285 -14.50 3.69 -3.77
C GLU A 285 -14.11 2.92 -5.05
N ASN A 286 -12.94 2.32 -5.08
CA ASN A 286 -12.53 1.45 -6.16
C ASN A 286 -13.42 0.20 -6.27
N TYR A 287 -13.80 -0.41 -5.16
CA TYR A 287 -14.78 -1.51 -5.16
C TYR A 287 -16.15 -1.06 -5.69
N ARG A 288 -16.63 0.11 -5.25
CA ARG A 288 -17.97 0.64 -5.56
C ARG A 288 -18.10 1.12 -7.01
N THR A 289 -17.14 1.90 -7.50
CA THR A 289 -17.25 2.61 -8.78
C THR A 289 -16.06 2.45 -9.70
N GLN A 290 -14.94 1.94 -9.19
CA GLN A 290 -13.62 1.90 -9.85
C GLN A 290 -13.10 3.31 -10.20
N LEU A 291 -13.47 4.35 -9.45
CA LEU A 291 -13.19 5.74 -9.83
C LEU A 291 -11.69 5.96 -10.04
N ILE A 292 -10.89 5.68 -9.01
CA ILE A 292 -9.44 5.93 -9.08
C ILE A 292 -8.79 5.03 -10.14
N TRP A 293 -9.14 3.76 -10.20
CA TRP A 293 -8.64 2.85 -11.23
C TRP A 293 -8.98 3.30 -12.66
N LYS A 294 -10.19 3.78 -12.91
CA LYS A 294 -10.59 4.33 -14.23
C LYS A 294 -9.80 5.58 -14.62
N LEU A 295 -9.47 6.42 -13.64
CA LEU A 295 -8.63 7.59 -13.85
C LEU A 295 -7.19 7.17 -14.17
N MET A 296 -6.60 6.31 -13.34
CA MET A 296 -5.21 5.89 -13.48
C MET A 296 -4.95 5.04 -14.73
N LYS A 297 -5.94 4.29 -15.22
CA LYS A 297 -5.87 3.60 -16.53
C LYS A 297 -5.70 4.57 -17.72
N LYS A 298 -6.07 5.83 -17.56
CA LYS A 298 -5.88 6.88 -18.57
C LYS A 298 -4.54 7.63 -18.42
N ASN A 299 -3.85 7.47 -17.31
CA ASN A 299 -2.59 8.15 -17.03
C ASN A 299 -1.47 7.51 -17.86
N ALA A 300 -0.90 8.29 -18.79
CA ALA A 300 0.13 7.79 -19.71
C ALA A 300 1.39 7.31 -18.99
N TYR A 301 1.75 7.91 -17.86
CA TYR A 301 2.95 7.53 -17.09
C TYR A 301 2.77 6.17 -16.44
N ILE A 302 1.61 5.90 -15.85
CA ILE A 302 1.27 4.57 -15.32
C ILE A 302 1.25 3.52 -16.42
N VAL A 303 0.58 3.79 -17.54
CA VAL A 303 0.50 2.85 -18.69
C VAL A 303 1.90 2.56 -19.24
N ASN A 304 2.72 3.59 -19.45
CA ASN A 304 4.09 3.44 -19.94
C ASN A 304 4.97 2.70 -18.95
N GLY A 305 4.82 2.98 -17.66
CA GLY A 305 5.55 2.30 -16.59
C GLY A 305 5.22 0.80 -16.54
N LEU A 306 3.94 0.45 -16.56
CA LEU A 306 3.49 -0.94 -16.61
C LEU A 306 4.01 -1.67 -17.85
N LYS A 307 3.89 -1.07 -19.04
CA LYS A 307 4.42 -1.65 -20.27
C LYS A 307 5.94 -1.78 -20.23
N GLY A 308 6.63 -0.77 -19.75
CA GLY A 308 8.10 -0.79 -19.54
C GLY A 308 8.56 -1.86 -18.55
N ALA A 309 7.78 -2.13 -17.52
CA ALA A 309 7.98 -3.22 -16.56
C ALA A 309 7.56 -4.60 -17.10
N GLY A 310 7.10 -4.68 -18.35
CA GLY A 310 6.74 -5.92 -19.04
C GLY A 310 5.36 -6.47 -18.67
N PHE A 311 4.45 -5.64 -18.14
CA PHE A 311 3.05 -6.05 -17.95
C PHE A 311 2.30 -6.16 -19.27
N THR A 312 1.45 -7.17 -19.35
CA THR A 312 0.54 -7.43 -20.48
C THR A 312 -0.77 -8.02 -19.99
N GLY A 313 -1.79 -8.04 -20.86
CA GLY A 313 -3.10 -8.63 -20.58
C GLY A 313 -4.11 -7.64 -20.02
N GLY A 314 -5.33 -8.13 -19.77
CA GLY A 314 -6.41 -7.36 -19.17
C GLY A 314 -6.68 -6.03 -19.88
N TRP A 315 -6.82 -4.97 -19.10
CA TRP A 315 -7.11 -3.63 -19.61
C TRP A 315 -5.91 -2.92 -20.27
N LEU A 316 -4.72 -3.50 -20.19
CA LEU A 316 -3.48 -2.90 -20.70
C LEU A 316 -3.20 -3.27 -22.18
N ASN A 317 -4.00 -4.15 -22.76
CA ASN A 317 -3.91 -4.56 -24.17
C ASN A 317 -4.41 -3.48 -25.13
#